data_21ad47a307cb2e165c9a11c38e23d544
#
_entry.id   21ad47a307cb2e165c9a11c38e23d544
#
_cell.length_a   1.000
_cell.length_b   1.000
_cell.length_c   1.000
_cell.angle_alpha   90.00
_cell.angle_beta   90.00
_cell.angle_gamma   90.00
#
_symmetry.space_group_name_H-M   'P 1'
#
loop_
_entity.id
_entity.type
_entity.pdbx_description
1 polymer ?
#
loop_
_entity_poly.entity_id
_entity_poly.type
_entity_poly.pdbx_seq_one_letter_code
_entity_poly.pdbx_strand_id
1 'polypeptide(L)'
;MEEAAPNWEGERHALLSQRISEIGLEIRGSLLEKLISQLYEELAAKGLEFRPPVYLSDQWGCPDGTPLIGVPFYLADARLSRIEEDYSSAVEGAEESMRYLRHEAGHAFNYAYRLYDRPDWRKMFGPYSRPYRERYRADPFSRAFVRHILGWYAQKHPDEDFAETFAVWLTPGMDWRRTYEGWDALKKLEYVDKVMKLTHGIPPVRAPEDDDLPVAAMQYTLADHYKENEESIPIRDPRIFDGDLRTIFVTALQAPAAESARDFISRHKREIVTRISYWTGENASVVRQFVDFLAQRVEELELRLGGLEASTLIELTAFGTAVMMNYRHTNAIDGTDSGEDS
;
A
#
# COMPACT_ATOMS: atom_id res chain seq x y z
N MET A 1 -24.04 13.35 35.40
CA MET A 1 -22.56 13.42 35.26
C MET A 1 -22.29 13.09 33.83
N GLU A 2 -22.04 14.12 33.03
CA GLU A 2 -21.59 13.98 31.66
C GLU A 2 -20.18 13.40 31.71
N GLU A 3 -19.98 12.22 31.21
CA GLU A 3 -18.63 11.69 30.95
C GLU A 3 -17.97 12.64 29.96
N ALA A 4 -16.92 13.33 30.40
CA ALA A 4 -16.13 14.16 29.52
C ALA A 4 -15.64 13.27 28.36
N ALA A 5 -15.91 13.71 27.13
CA ALA A 5 -15.38 13.05 25.94
C ALA A 5 -13.87 12.82 26.12
N PRO A 6 -13.34 11.61 25.81
CA PRO A 6 -11.93 11.31 26.02
C PRO A 6 -11.10 12.40 25.34
N ASN A 7 -10.15 12.96 26.08
CA ASN A 7 -9.20 13.95 25.56
C ASN A 7 -8.26 13.25 24.58
N TRP A 8 -8.66 13.17 23.30
CA TRP A 8 -7.92 12.48 22.25
C TRP A 8 -6.46 12.93 22.20
N GLU A 9 -6.19 14.22 22.33
CA GLU A 9 -4.81 14.74 22.28
C GLU A 9 -3.94 14.17 23.40
N GLY A 10 -4.50 14.05 24.61
CA GLY A 10 -3.81 13.44 25.74
C GLY A 10 -3.58 11.94 25.54
N GLU A 11 -4.58 11.22 25.04
CA GLU A 11 -4.47 9.79 24.73
C GLU A 11 -3.47 9.53 23.59
N ARG A 12 -3.53 10.31 22.52
CA ARG A 12 -2.60 10.29 21.40
C ARG A 12 -1.16 10.50 21.87
N HIS A 13 -0.92 11.52 22.69
CA HIS A 13 0.40 11.80 23.24
C HIS A 13 0.92 10.66 24.12
N ALA A 14 0.07 10.07 24.95
CA ALA A 14 0.41 8.93 25.78
C ALA A 14 0.80 7.71 24.94
N LEU A 15 0.01 7.37 23.89
CA LEU A 15 0.30 6.27 22.98
C LEU A 15 1.60 6.50 22.22
N LEU A 16 1.84 7.69 21.68
CA LEU A 16 3.08 8.01 20.96
C LEU A 16 4.33 7.85 21.83
N SER A 17 4.21 8.03 23.15
CA SER A 17 5.31 7.90 24.10
C SER A 17 5.55 6.46 24.58
N GLN A 18 4.64 5.52 24.29
CA GLN A 18 4.76 4.13 24.69
C GLN A 18 5.63 3.33 23.70
N ARG A 19 6.34 2.32 24.20
CA ARG A 19 6.95 1.31 23.34
C ARG A 19 5.88 0.44 22.72
N ILE A 20 6.02 0.13 21.43
CA ILE A 20 5.03 -0.66 20.70
C ILE A 20 4.80 -2.01 21.39
N SER A 21 5.89 -2.67 21.86
CA SER A 21 5.81 -3.94 22.61
C SER A 21 5.05 -3.86 23.93
N GLU A 22 4.84 -2.67 24.50
CA GLU A 22 4.18 -2.46 25.80
C GLU A 22 2.71 -2.03 25.66
N ILE A 23 2.23 -1.76 24.44
CA ILE A 23 0.84 -1.31 24.21
C ILE A 23 -0.17 -2.44 24.49
N GLY A 24 0.27 -3.70 24.43
CA GLY A 24 -0.59 -4.86 24.69
C GLY A 24 -1.51 -5.21 23.51
N LEU A 25 -0.98 -5.09 22.29
CA LEU A 25 -1.70 -5.35 21.07
C LEU A 25 -1.96 -6.83 20.83
N GLU A 26 -3.18 -7.18 20.45
CA GLU A 26 -3.60 -8.54 20.14
C GLU A 26 -4.46 -8.58 18.88
N ILE A 27 -4.33 -9.64 18.09
CA ILE A 27 -5.23 -9.91 16.94
C ILE A 27 -6.65 -10.20 17.44
N ARG A 28 -6.76 -10.90 18.59
CA ARG A 28 -8.06 -11.27 19.16
C ARG A 28 -8.88 -10.02 19.53
N GLY A 29 -10.15 -10.02 19.12
CA GLY A 29 -11.08 -8.92 19.39
C GLY A 29 -10.92 -7.73 18.43
N SER A 30 -9.92 -7.73 17.57
CA SER A 30 -9.69 -6.66 16.60
C SER A 30 -10.42 -6.89 15.27
N LEU A 31 -10.32 -5.92 14.35
CA LEU A 31 -10.77 -6.09 12.96
C LEU A 31 -10.02 -7.23 12.29
N LEU A 32 -8.73 -7.38 12.57
CA LEU A 32 -7.87 -8.41 11.97
C LEU A 32 -8.36 -9.82 12.24
N GLU A 33 -8.88 -10.11 13.45
CA GLU A 33 -9.43 -11.45 13.75
C GLU A 33 -10.52 -11.86 12.77
N LYS A 34 -11.42 -10.93 12.42
CA LYS A 34 -12.51 -11.17 11.47
C LYS A 34 -11.98 -11.39 10.06
N LEU A 35 -11.01 -10.57 9.64
CA LEU A 35 -10.44 -10.64 8.30
C LEU A 35 -9.61 -11.92 8.11
N ILE A 36 -8.85 -12.33 9.12
CA ILE A 36 -8.10 -13.58 9.11
C ILE A 36 -9.06 -14.79 9.08
N SER A 37 -10.14 -14.75 9.85
CA SER A 37 -11.17 -15.80 9.81
C SER A 37 -11.79 -15.89 8.43
N GLN A 38 -12.10 -14.75 7.80
CA GLN A 38 -12.61 -14.71 6.43
C GLN A 38 -11.59 -15.30 5.43
N LEU A 39 -10.29 -14.95 5.54
CA LEU A 39 -9.25 -15.54 4.70
C LEU A 39 -9.26 -17.08 4.80
N TYR A 40 -9.35 -17.62 6.02
CA TYR A 40 -9.36 -19.07 6.23
C TYR A 40 -10.63 -19.74 5.68
N GLU A 41 -11.76 -19.05 5.72
CA GLU A 41 -12.99 -19.53 5.07
C GLU A 41 -12.85 -19.54 3.54
N GLU A 42 -12.24 -18.52 2.96
CA GLU A 42 -11.96 -18.43 1.52
C GLU A 42 -11.00 -19.55 1.07
N LEU A 43 -9.95 -19.82 1.84
CA LEU A 43 -9.03 -20.93 1.59
C LEU A 43 -9.74 -22.28 1.67
N ALA A 44 -10.54 -22.50 2.70
CA ALA A 44 -11.34 -23.71 2.87
C ALA A 44 -12.35 -23.91 1.73
N ALA A 45 -12.98 -22.85 1.23
CA ALA A 45 -13.89 -22.91 0.09
C ALA A 45 -13.19 -23.34 -1.21
N LYS A 46 -11.86 -23.13 -1.30
CA LYS A 46 -11.02 -23.66 -2.39
C LYS A 46 -10.46 -25.07 -2.12
N GLY A 47 -10.81 -25.68 -0.98
CA GLY A 47 -10.32 -27.00 -0.56
C GLY A 47 -8.89 -26.97 -0.01
N LEU A 48 -8.40 -25.81 0.41
CA LEU A 48 -7.07 -25.65 1.00
C LEU A 48 -7.17 -25.79 2.53
N GLU A 49 -6.41 -26.72 3.10
CA GLU A 49 -6.42 -27.01 4.54
C GLU A 49 -5.36 -26.21 5.30
N PHE A 50 -4.27 -25.82 4.63
CA PHE A 50 -3.23 -25.02 5.23
C PHE A 50 -3.75 -23.62 5.56
N ARG A 51 -3.54 -23.21 6.81
CA ARG A 51 -3.88 -21.90 7.36
C ARG A 51 -2.59 -21.21 7.75
N PRO A 52 -2.06 -20.31 6.90
CA PRO A 52 -0.85 -19.58 7.26
C PRO A 52 -1.03 -18.87 8.61
N PRO A 53 -0.13 -19.04 9.57
CA PRO A 53 -0.18 -18.26 10.80
C PRO A 53 -0.01 -16.78 10.50
N VAL A 54 -0.63 -15.94 11.35
CA VAL A 54 -0.60 -14.48 11.21
C VAL A 54 -0.10 -13.87 12.52
N TYR A 55 0.79 -12.90 12.42
CA TYR A 55 1.32 -12.17 13.56
C TYR A 55 1.31 -10.66 13.32
N LEU A 56 1.39 -9.86 14.40
CA LEU A 56 1.50 -8.41 14.31
C LEU A 56 2.94 -8.01 14.02
N SER A 57 3.13 -7.26 12.94
CA SER A 57 4.40 -6.73 12.45
C SER A 57 4.29 -5.20 12.23
N ASP A 58 5.34 -4.58 11.74
CA ASP A 58 5.36 -3.17 11.37
C ASP A 58 4.68 -2.89 10.02
N GLN A 59 4.60 -3.89 9.14
CA GLN A 59 4.06 -3.78 7.81
C GLN A 59 3.43 -5.09 7.32
N TRP A 60 2.74 -5.03 6.17
CA TRP A 60 2.33 -6.23 5.44
C TRP A 60 3.55 -6.95 4.89
N GLY A 61 3.58 -8.27 5.04
CA GLY A 61 4.65 -9.06 4.44
C GLY A 61 4.61 -10.54 4.84
N CYS A 62 5.29 -11.33 4.03
CA CYS A 62 5.57 -12.73 4.32
C CYS A 62 7.10 -12.89 4.29
N PRO A 63 7.77 -13.17 5.41
CA PRO A 63 9.23 -13.26 5.44
C PRO A 63 9.75 -14.27 4.42
N ASP A 64 10.83 -13.94 3.70
CA ASP A 64 11.32 -14.73 2.57
C ASP A 64 11.49 -16.20 2.93
N GLY A 65 10.82 -17.04 2.20
CA GLY A 65 10.83 -18.47 2.38
C GLY A 65 10.13 -18.99 3.65
N THR A 66 9.47 -18.17 4.45
CA THR A 66 8.76 -18.55 5.68
C THR A 66 7.24 -18.40 5.49
N PRO A 67 6.45 -19.47 5.67
CA PRO A 67 5.00 -19.41 5.43
C PRO A 67 4.22 -18.77 6.58
N LEU A 68 4.51 -17.51 6.87
CA LEU A 68 4.02 -16.74 8.01
C LEU A 68 3.64 -15.33 7.54
N ILE A 69 2.46 -14.83 7.91
CA ILE A 69 1.95 -13.54 7.45
C ILE A 69 2.12 -12.49 8.55
N GLY A 70 2.93 -11.46 8.29
CA GLY A 70 2.99 -10.23 9.07
C GLY A 70 1.87 -9.29 8.65
N VAL A 71 1.18 -8.69 9.64
CA VAL A 71 0.15 -7.67 9.43
C VAL A 71 0.46 -6.44 10.25
N PRO A 72 0.21 -5.22 9.74
CA PRO A 72 0.52 -4.00 10.45
C PRO A 72 -0.17 -3.92 11.81
N PHE A 73 0.62 -3.66 12.83
CA PHE A 73 0.16 -3.62 14.23
C PHE A 73 -0.92 -2.56 14.47
N TYR A 74 -0.89 -1.45 13.73
CA TYR A 74 -1.86 -0.38 13.89
C TYR A 74 -3.29 -0.79 13.51
N LEU A 75 -3.47 -1.86 12.73
CA LEU A 75 -4.80 -2.40 12.40
C LEU A 75 -5.42 -3.21 13.55
N ALA A 76 -4.64 -3.52 14.60
CA ALA A 76 -5.14 -4.23 15.77
C ALA A 76 -5.87 -3.32 16.77
N ASP A 77 -5.69 -2.00 16.70
CA ASP A 77 -6.31 -1.02 17.61
C ASP A 77 -6.79 0.21 16.84
N ALA A 78 -8.07 0.56 16.98
CA ALA A 78 -8.68 1.70 16.29
C ALA A 78 -8.01 3.05 16.61
N ARG A 79 -7.41 3.19 17.81
CA ARG A 79 -6.66 4.40 18.20
C ARG A 79 -5.36 4.51 17.42
N LEU A 80 -4.67 3.37 17.23
CA LEU A 80 -3.45 3.32 16.41
C LEU A 80 -3.77 3.53 14.94
N SER A 81 -4.85 2.94 14.42
CA SER A 81 -5.32 3.22 13.07
C SER A 81 -5.60 4.71 12.84
N ARG A 82 -6.17 5.40 13.84
CA ARG A 82 -6.38 6.86 13.79
C ARG A 82 -5.05 7.63 13.79
N ILE A 83 -4.08 7.21 14.59
CA ILE A 83 -2.74 7.81 14.59
C ILE A 83 -2.05 7.57 13.23
N GLU A 84 -2.12 6.36 12.71
CA GLU A 84 -1.61 6.03 11.37
C GLU A 84 -2.23 6.93 10.30
N GLU A 85 -3.55 7.16 10.35
CA GLU A 85 -4.24 8.05 9.41
C GLU A 85 -3.73 9.50 9.51
N ASP A 86 -3.37 9.97 10.71
CA ASP A 86 -2.77 11.30 10.89
C ASP A 86 -1.38 11.39 10.22
N TYR A 87 -0.61 10.30 10.18
CA TYR A 87 0.74 10.25 9.61
C TYR A 87 0.78 9.90 8.12
N SER A 88 0.03 8.89 7.70
CA SER A 88 0.03 8.41 6.30
C SER A 88 -1.08 9.05 5.44
N SER A 89 -2.10 9.66 6.07
CA SER A 89 -3.34 10.14 5.46
C SER A 89 -4.20 9.03 4.83
N ALA A 90 -3.84 7.78 5.02
CA ALA A 90 -4.58 6.62 4.56
C ALA A 90 -4.34 5.42 5.48
N VAL A 91 -5.40 4.74 5.86
CA VAL A 91 -5.35 3.45 6.56
C VAL A 91 -6.21 2.49 5.77
N GLU A 92 -5.72 1.28 5.62
CA GLU A 92 -6.41 0.24 4.85
C GLU A 92 -7.76 -0.10 5.49
N GLY A 93 -8.81 0.07 4.70
CA GLY A 93 -10.13 -0.44 5.06
C GLY A 93 -10.20 -1.95 4.99
N ALA A 94 -11.31 -2.54 5.46
CA ALA A 94 -11.48 -3.99 5.49
C ALA A 94 -11.31 -4.67 4.11
N GLU A 95 -11.79 -4.03 3.05
CA GLU A 95 -11.65 -4.56 1.68
C GLU A 95 -10.18 -4.55 1.22
N GLU A 96 -9.47 -3.49 1.52
CA GLU A 96 -8.05 -3.34 1.16
C GLU A 96 -7.17 -4.28 1.97
N SER A 97 -7.39 -4.37 3.29
CA SER A 97 -6.73 -5.34 4.17
C SER A 97 -6.95 -6.79 3.68
N MET A 98 -8.17 -7.13 3.22
CA MET A 98 -8.42 -8.45 2.62
C MET A 98 -7.67 -8.66 1.31
N ARG A 99 -7.43 -7.60 0.54
CA ARG A 99 -6.62 -7.66 -0.68
C ARG A 99 -5.18 -8.03 -0.33
N TYR A 100 -4.58 -7.36 0.66
CA TYR A 100 -3.24 -7.70 1.14
C TYR A 100 -3.18 -9.09 1.77
N LEU A 101 -4.13 -9.46 2.63
CA LEU A 101 -4.16 -10.81 3.23
C LEU A 101 -4.19 -11.93 2.20
N ARG A 102 -4.93 -11.77 1.10
CA ARG A 102 -4.94 -12.77 0.02
C ARG A 102 -3.60 -12.82 -0.72
N HIS A 103 -2.94 -11.67 -0.88
CA HIS A 103 -1.62 -11.57 -1.48
C HIS A 103 -0.58 -12.27 -0.61
N GLU A 104 -0.51 -11.95 0.68
CA GLU A 104 0.43 -12.57 1.61
C GLU A 104 0.17 -14.07 1.77
N ALA A 105 -1.09 -14.50 1.70
CA ALA A 105 -1.39 -15.93 1.64
C ALA A 105 -0.78 -16.58 0.39
N GLY A 106 -0.70 -15.89 -0.75
CA GLY A 106 -0.02 -16.37 -1.94
C GLY A 106 1.46 -16.67 -1.69
N HIS A 107 2.18 -15.76 -1.06
CA HIS A 107 3.56 -15.97 -0.62
C HIS A 107 3.67 -17.15 0.35
N ALA A 108 2.81 -17.17 1.38
CA ALA A 108 2.81 -18.23 2.38
C ALA A 108 2.59 -19.62 1.75
N PHE A 109 1.69 -19.75 0.77
CA PHE A 109 1.51 -21.00 0.03
C PHE A 109 2.70 -21.34 -0.86
N ASN A 110 3.30 -20.34 -1.55
CA ASN A 110 4.51 -20.53 -2.35
C ASN A 110 5.63 -21.13 -1.49
N TYR A 111 5.81 -20.61 -0.29
CA TYR A 111 6.87 -21.05 0.64
C TYR A 111 6.52 -22.38 1.33
N ALA A 112 5.30 -22.54 1.84
CA ALA A 112 4.85 -23.74 2.52
C ALA A 112 5.04 -25.01 1.68
N TYR A 113 4.79 -24.91 0.39
CA TYR A 113 4.88 -26.04 -0.56
C TYR A 113 6.10 -25.95 -1.48
N ARG A 114 6.99 -24.98 -1.31
CA ARG A 114 8.18 -24.72 -2.14
C ARG A 114 7.86 -24.72 -3.64
N LEU A 115 6.76 -24.06 -4.00
CA LEU A 115 6.27 -24.07 -5.38
C LEU A 115 7.27 -23.43 -6.35
N TYR A 116 8.01 -22.42 -5.90
CA TYR A 116 9.06 -21.72 -6.64
C TYR A 116 10.23 -22.66 -7.10
N ASP A 117 10.39 -23.82 -6.46
CA ASP A 117 11.39 -24.82 -6.88
C ASP A 117 10.93 -25.65 -8.07
N ARG A 118 9.64 -25.66 -8.40
CA ARG A 118 9.07 -26.44 -9.48
C ARG A 118 9.49 -25.89 -10.85
N PRO A 119 9.87 -26.73 -11.81
CA PRO A 119 10.21 -26.29 -13.17
C PRO A 119 9.03 -25.62 -13.90
N ASP A 120 7.80 -26.10 -13.66
CA ASP A 120 6.60 -25.53 -14.28
C ASP A 120 6.26 -24.14 -13.70
N TRP A 121 6.49 -23.90 -12.39
CA TRP A 121 6.37 -22.58 -11.78
C TRP A 121 7.37 -21.59 -12.41
N ARG A 122 8.65 -21.99 -12.50
CA ARG A 122 9.71 -21.13 -13.09
C ARG A 122 9.43 -20.80 -14.56
N LYS A 123 8.83 -21.74 -15.29
CA LYS A 123 8.41 -21.50 -16.69
C LYS A 123 7.28 -20.47 -16.76
N MET A 124 6.39 -20.43 -15.75
CA MET A 124 5.20 -19.58 -15.73
C MET A 124 5.52 -18.15 -15.24
N PHE A 125 6.28 -18.03 -14.16
CA PHE A 125 6.52 -16.76 -13.46
C PHE A 125 7.95 -16.23 -13.68
N GLY A 126 8.90 -17.08 -13.99
CA GLY A 126 10.31 -16.74 -14.14
C GLY A 126 11.18 -17.31 -13.01
N PRO A 127 12.47 -17.02 -13.01
CA PRO A 127 13.38 -17.53 -11.98
C PRO A 127 13.15 -16.82 -10.65
N TYR A 128 12.92 -17.59 -9.58
CA TYR A 128 12.76 -17.04 -8.21
C TYR A 128 14.02 -16.27 -7.75
N SER A 129 15.20 -16.67 -8.22
CA SER A 129 16.48 -16.01 -7.92
C SER A 129 16.69 -14.66 -8.63
N ARG A 130 15.70 -14.16 -9.35
CA ARG A 130 15.76 -12.81 -9.93
C ARG A 130 15.97 -11.79 -8.79
N PRO A 131 16.89 -10.80 -8.95
CA PRO A 131 17.05 -9.79 -7.92
C PRO A 131 15.75 -9.05 -7.62
N TYR A 132 15.36 -9.02 -6.34
CA TYR A 132 14.24 -8.24 -5.87
C TYR A 132 14.64 -6.75 -5.87
N ARG A 133 13.87 -5.93 -6.57
CA ARG A 133 14.14 -4.49 -6.69
C ARG A 133 12.96 -3.72 -6.12
N GLU A 134 13.23 -2.80 -5.21
CA GLU A 134 12.19 -1.91 -4.66
C GLU A 134 11.56 -1.07 -5.77
N ARG A 135 12.35 -0.61 -6.71
CA ARG A 135 11.88 0.15 -7.87
C ARG A 135 11.93 -0.68 -9.14
N TYR A 136 10.83 -0.66 -9.86
CA TYR A 136 10.68 -1.32 -11.14
C TYR A 136 9.87 -0.45 -12.10
N ARG A 137 10.15 -0.58 -13.38
CA ARG A 137 9.38 0.09 -14.42
C ARG A 137 8.24 -0.82 -14.86
N ALA A 138 7.02 -0.48 -14.42
CA ALA A 138 5.84 -1.22 -14.83
C ALA A 138 5.40 -0.85 -16.27
N ASP A 139 4.92 -1.84 -17.02
CA ASP A 139 4.16 -1.63 -18.25
C ASP A 139 2.66 -1.69 -17.92
N PRO A 140 1.94 -0.56 -17.88
CA PRO A 140 0.53 -0.53 -17.56
C PRO A 140 -0.36 -1.21 -18.61
N PHE A 141 0.17 -1.49 -19.80
CA PHE A 141 -0.54 -2.15 -20.91
C PHE A 141 -0.28 -3.64 -20.99
N SER A 142 0.63 -4.17 -20.18
CA SER A 142 0.96 -5.59 -20.17
C SER A 142 -0.25 -6.45 -19.81
N ARG A 143 -0.53 -7.45 -20.64
CA ARG A 143 -1.54 -8.50 -20.40
C ARG A 143 -0.93 -9.79 -19.85
N ALA A 144 0.37 -9.78 -19.57
CA ALA A 144 1.06 -10.92 -19.01
C ALA A 144 0.89 -11.06 -17.49
N PHE A 145 0.32 -10.07 -16.84
CA PHE A 145 0.18 -9.99 -15.39
C PHE A 145 -1.26 -9.71 -14.98
N VAL A 146 -1.67 -10.25 -13.84
CA VAL A 146 -2.93 -9.87 -13.20
C VAL A 146 -2.82 -8.45 -12.60
N ARG A 147 -3.96 -7.91 -12.18
CA ARG A 147 -4.05 -6.63 -11.49
C ARG A 147 -4.81 -6.82 -10.18
N HIS A 148 -4.11 -6.79 -9.07
CA HIS A 148 -4.70 -6.97 -7.75
C HIS A 148 -4.28 -5.85 -6.79
N ILE A 149 -3.00 -5.79 -6.40
CA ILE A 149 -2.45 -4.63 -5.70
C ILE A 149 -2.11 -3.53 -6.72
N LEU A 150 -2.14 -2.30 -6.24
CA LEU A 150 -1.94 -1.11 -7.05
C LEU A 150 -0.50 -1.01 -7.58
N GLY A 151 -0.30 -0.17 -8.61
CA GLY A 151 1.03 0.05 -9.17
C GLY A 151 1.54 -1.10 -10.04
N TRP A 152 0.65 -1.99 -10.54
CA TRP A 152 1.04 -3.17 -11.35
C TRP A 152 2.04 -4.07 -10.64
N TYR A 153 1.79 -4.32 -9.36
CA TYR A 153 2.73 -4.91 -8.41
C TYR A 153 3.24 -6.30 -8.83
N ALA A 154 2.42 -7.09 -9.52
CA ALA A 154 2.82 -8.36 -10.12
C ALA A 154 4.08 -8.29 -11.03
N GLN A 155 4.44 -7.10 -11.52
CA GLN A 155 5.61 -6.93 -12.39
C GLN A 155 6.93 -6.76 -11.63
N LYS A 156 6.87 -6.56 -10.31
CA LYS A 156 8.04 -6.30 -9.47
C LYS A 156 8.99 -7.50 -9.44
N HIS A 157 8.47 -8.68 -9.17
CA HIS A 157 9.26 -9.91 -9.03
C HIS A 157 8.43 -11.16 -9.39
N PRO A 158 9.02 -12.29 -9.81
CA PRO A 158 8.31 -13.55 -10.02
C PRO A 158 7.48 -14.03 -8.83
N ASP A 159 7.93 -13.79 -7.61
CA ASP A 159 7.21 -14.13 -6.39
C ASP A 159 5.96 -13.27 -6.20
N GLU A 160 6.07 -11.97 -6.47
CA GLU A 160 4.93 -11.05 -6.47
C GLU A 160 3.90 -11.41 -7.53
N ASP A 161 4.37 -11.80 -8.72
CA ASP A 161 3.50 -12.26 -9.80
C ASP A 161 2.70 -13.50 -9.40
N PHE A 162 3.32 -14.43 -8.68
CA PHE A 162 2.63 -15.59 -8.14
C PHE A 162 1.62 -15.19 -7.05
N ALA A 163 2.03 -14.37 -6.08
CA ALA A 163 1.19 -13.95 -4.97
C ALA A 163 -0.04 -13.14 -5.46
N GLU A 164 0.16 -12.20 -6.38
CA GLU A 164 -0.91 -11.46 -7.05
C GLU A 164 -1.87 -12.40 -7.81
N THR A 165 -1.32 -13.37 -8.55
CA THR A 165 -2.12 -14.34 -9.29
C THR A 165 -2.92 -15.24 -8.35
N PHE A 166 -2.33 -15.67 -7.24
CA PHE A 166 -3.01 -16.44 -6.19
C PHE A 166 -4.15 -15.62 -5.57
N ALA A 167 -3.90 -14.35 -5.24
CA ALA A 167 -4.91 -13.47 -4.63
C ALA A 167 -6.12 -13.27 -5.53
N VAL A 168 -5.91 -13.03 -6.83
CA VAL A 168 -6.99 -12.95 -7.83
C VAL A 168 -7.78 -14.25 -7.90
N TRP A 169 -7.07 -15.40 -7.96
CA TRP A 169 -7.70 -16.72 -8.01
C TRP A 169 -8.52 -17.04 -6.75
N LEU A 170 -8.03 -16.60 -5.58
CA LEU A 170 -8.68 -16.84 -4.28
C LEU A 170 -9.93 -15.98 -4.11
N THR A 171 -9.97 -14.77 -4.70
CA THR A 171 -11.03 -13.77 -4.48
C THR A 171 -12.43 -14.35 -4.73
N PRO A 172 -13.32 -14.35 -3.73
CA PRO A 172 -14.66 -14.90 -3.86
C PRO A 172 -15.50 -14.16 -4.90
N GLY A 173 -16.30 -14.91 -5.66
CA GLY A 173 -17.24 -14.34 -6.64
C GLY A 173 -16.59 -13.74 -7.89
N MET A 174 -15.26 -13.73 -7.99
CA MET A 174 -14.58 -13.22 -9.16
C MET A 174 -14.54 -14.25 -10.28
N ASP A 175 -15.17 -13.94 -11.40
CA ASP A 175 -15.03 -14.72 -12.64
C ASP A 175 -13.72 -14.32 -13.35
N TRP A 176 -12.61 -14.78 -12.79
CA TRP A 176 -11.29 -14.46 -13.33
C TRP A 176 -11.07 -15.05 -14.73
N ARG A 177 -11.75 -16.14 -15.11
CA ARG A 177 -11.68 -16.68 -16.47
C ARG A 177 -12.21 -15.70 -17.50
N ARG A 178 -13.34 -15.08 -17.21
CA ARG A 178 -13.94 -14.06 -18.06
C ARG A 178 -13.16 -12.75 -18.01
N THR A 179 -12.73 -12.33 -16.81
CA THR A 179 -12.01 -11.08 -16.60
C THR A 179 -10.69 -11.04 -17.36
N TYR A 180 -9.97 -12.17 -17.40
CA TYR A 180 -8.66 -12.28 -18.05
C TYR A 180 -8.72 -13.03 -19.40
N GLU A 181 -9.91 -13.14 -20.01
CA GLU A 181 -10.03 -13.75 -21.34
C GLU A 181 -9.17 -13.02 -22.36
N GLY A 182 -8.36 -13.77 -23.10
CA GLY A 182 -7.41 -13.23 -24.09
C GLY A 182 -6.13 -12.61 -23.50
N TRP A 183 -5.91 -12.70 -22.18
CA TRP A 183 -4.68 -12.28 -21.54
C TRP A 183 -3.74 -13.47 -21.29
N ASP A 184 -2.43 -13.26 -21.40
CA ASP A 184 -1.47 -14.29 -21.00
C ASP A 184 -1.51 -14.60 -19.51
N ALA A 185 -1.94 -13.64 -18.68
CA ALA A 185 -2.20 -13.82 -17.25
C ALA A 185 -3.22 -14.94 -16.96
N LEU A 186 -4.14 -15.23 -17.88
CA LEU A 186 -5.10 -16.34 -17.74
C LEU A 186 -4.39 -17.69 -17.57
N LYS A 187 -3.29 -17.91 -18.28
CA LYS A 187 -2.50 -19.14 -18.16
C LYS A 187 -1.90 -19.30 -16.77
N LYS A 188 -1.53 -18.19 -16.14
CA LYS A 188 -1.00 -18.18 -14.76
C LYS A 188 -2.12 -18.51 -13.75
N LEU A 189 -3.30 -17.95 -13.93
CA LEU A 189 -4.48 -18.25 -13.10
C LEU A 189 -4.88 -19.73 -13.22
N GLU A 190 -4.88 -20.29 -14.43
CA GLU A 190 -5.13 -21.72 -14.66
C GLU A 190 -4.03 -22.61 -14.04
N TYR A 191 -2.77 -22.15 -14.08
CA TYR A 191 -1.67 -22.81 -13.40
C TYR A 191 -1.87 -22.81 -11.87
N VAL A 192 -2.24 -21.68 -11.26
CA VAL A 192 -2.53 -21.59 -9.82
C VAL A 192 -3.69 -22.50 -9.46
N ASP A 193 -4.80 -22.48 -10.23
CA ASP A 193 -5.96 -23.38 -10.01
C ASP A 193 -5.56 -24.86 -10.05
N LYS A 194 -4.65 -25.22 -10.95
CA LYS A 194 -4.13 -26.58 -11.06
C LYS A 194 -3.19 -26.95 -9.91
N VAL A 195 -2.20 -26.08 -9.61
CA VAL A 195 -1.18 -26.41 -8.62
C VAL A 195 -1.74 -26.42 -7.21
N MET A 196 -2.70 -25.58 -6.90
CA MET A 196 -3.37 -25.58 -5.59
C MET A 196 -4.17 -26.88 -5.37
N LYS A 197 -4.80 -27.44 -6.39
CA LYS A 197 -5.45 -28.76 -6.29
C LYS A 197 -4.47 -29.89 -5.96
N LEU A 198 -3.20 -29.73 -6.32
CA LEU A 198 -2.16 -30.73 -5.98
C LEU A 198 -1.74 -30.66 -4.51
N THR A 199 -2.05 -29.58 -3.81
CA THR A 199 -1.76 -29.43 -2.36
C THR A 199 -2.87 -29.95 -1.46
N HIS A 200 -4.03 -30.35 -2.00
CA HIS A 200 -5.13 -30.89 -1.22
C HIS A 200 -4.71 -32.14 -0.46
N GLY A 201 -4.94 -32.16 0.86
CA GLY A 201 -4.60 -33.28 1.74
C GLY A 201 -3.08 -33.49 1.92
N ILE A 202 -2.25 -32.58 1.41
CA ILE A 202 -0.79 -32.65 1.58
C ILE A 202 -0.39 -31.63 2.65
N PRO A 203 0.29 -32.06 3.72
CA PRO A 203 0.79 -31.11 4.71
C PRO A 203 1.89 -30.21 4.11
N PRO A 204 2.05 -28.98 4.60
CA PRO A 204 3.17 -28.11 4.21
C PRO A 204 4.51 -28.81 4.35
N VAL A 205 5.39 -28.60 3.39
CA VAL A 205 6.77 -29.13 3.39
C VAL A 205 7.65 -28.28 4.31
N ARG A 206 7.32 -27.00 4.45
CA ARG A 206 8.00 -26.06 5.31
C ARG A 206 7.06 -25.59 6.42
N ALA A 207 7.52 -25.67 7.66
CA ALA A 207 6.80 -25.10 8.79
C ALA A 207 7.11 -23.60 8.92
N PRO A 208 6.25 -22.81 9.55
CA PRO A 208 6.60 -21.48 10.00
C PRO A 208 7.83 -21.54 10.92
N GLU A 209 8.80 -20.69 10.66
CA GLU A 209 9.97 -20.47 11.51
C GLU A 209 9.72 -19.23 12.38
N ASP A 210 10.78 -18.59 12.88
CA ASP A 210 10.65 -17.41 13.74
C ASP A 210 10.02 -16.23 12.98
N ASP A 211 9.21 -15.44 13.71
CA ASP A 211 8.59 -14.22 13.21
C ASP A 211 9.66 -13.18 12.87
N ASP A 212 9.50 -12.50 11.75
CA ASP A 212 10.30 -11.33 11.42
C ASP A 212 9.69 -10.08 12.04
N LEU A 213 10.45 -9.39 12.90
CA LEU A 213 10.07 -8.18 13.62
C LEU A 213 8.64 -8.23 14.22
N PRO A 214 8.34 -9.18 15.13
CA PRO A 214 7.06 -9.21 15.81
C PRO A 214 6.92 -8.03 16.78
N VAL A 215 5.69 -7.57 17.02
CA VAL A 215 5.40 -6.47 17.96
C VAL A 215 6.12 -6.62 19.31
N ALA A 216 6.26 -7.82 19.82
CA ALA A 216 6.97 -8.09 21.08
C ALA A 216 8.47 -7.71 21.05
N ALA A 217 9.06 -7.65 19.85
CA ALA A 217 10.46 -7.24 19.65
C ALA A 217 10.64 -5.74 19.44
N MET A 218 9.54 -4.98 19.21
CA MET A 218 9.58 -3.53 18.92
C MET A 218 9.78 -2.73 20.23
N GLN A 219 11.04 -2.53 20.61
CA GLN A 219 11.43 -1.84 21.85
C GLN A 219 11.48 -0.30 21.71
N TYR A 220 11.28 0.24 20.52
CA TYR A 220 11.18 1.66 20.25
C TYR A 220 9.75 2.20 20.47
N THR A 221 9.63 3.51 20.65
CA THR A 221 8.32 4.13 20.86
C THR A 221 7.52 4.23 19.56
N LEU A 222 6.21 4.36 19.69
CA LEU A 222 5.35 4.62 18.53
C LEU A 222 5.76 5.93 17.81
N ALA A 223 6.23 6.94 18.54
CA ALA A 223 6.74 8.19 17.95
C ALA A 223 8.03 7.94 17.14
N ASP A 224 8.93 7.08 17.63
CA ASP A 224 10.16 6.73 16.90
C ASP A 224 9.83 5.98 15.61
N HIS A 225 8.86 5.05 15.64
CA HIS A 225 8.39 4.33 14.46
C HIS A 225 7.99 5.29 13.33
N TYR A 226 7.16 6.29 13.64
CA TYR A 226 6.72 7.25 12.62
C TYR A 226 7.85 8.16 12.16
N LYS A 227 8.78 8.51 13.03
CA LYS A 227 9.93 9.36 12.69
C LYS A 227 10.93 8.65 11.77
N GLU A 228 11.19 7.37 12.00
CA GLU A 228 12.11 6.57 11.17
C GLU A 228 11.52 6.28 9.79
N ASN A 229 10.20 6.15 9.69
CA ASN A 229 9.49 5.90 8.45
C ASN A 229 9.17 7.19 7.65
N GLU A 230 9.66 8.34 8.08
CA GLU A 230 9.48 9.62 7.40
C GLU A 230 10.45 9.71 6.21
N GLU A 231 10.10 9.07 5.08
CA GLU A 231 10.81 9.24 3.82
C GLU A 231 10.67 10.69 3.34
N SER A 232 11.76 11.44 3.21
CA SER A 232 11.71 12.81 2.72
C SER A 232 11.79 12.85 1.19
N ILE A 233 10.85 13.55 0.55
CA ILE A 233 10.93 13.81 -0.88
C ILE A 233 12.00 14.89 -1.13
N PRO A 234 13.06 14.60 -1.89
CA PRO A 234 14.10 15.58 -2.19
C PRO A 234 13.60 16.58 -3.25
N ILE A 235 12.91 17.63 -2.82
CA ILE A 235 12.54 18.77 -3.68
C ILE A 235 13.63 19.82 -3.57
N ARG A 236 14.48 19.92 -4.60
CA ARG A 236 15.64 20.85 -4.60
C ARG A 236 15.25 22.31 -4.80
N ASP A 237 14.34 22.60 -5.71
CA ASP A 237 13.83 23.95 -5.93
C ASP A 237 12.31 23.99 -5.77
N PRO A 238 11.79 24.56 -4.66
CA PRO A 238 10.35 24.66 -4.41
C PRO A 238 9.58 25.39 -5.52
N ARG A 239 10.24 26.27 -6.28
CA ARG A 239 9.62 27.14 -7.28
C ARG A 239 9.30 26.43 -8.59
N ILE A 240 9.77 25.19 -8.76
CA ILE A 240 9.55 24.40 -9.97
C ILE A 240 8.05 24.25 -10.30
N PHE A 241 7.20 24.27 -9.29
CA PHE A 241 5.76 24.10 -9.44
C PHE A 241 4.95 25.41 -9.49
N ASP A 242 5.60 26.58 -9.35
CA ASP A 242 4.89 27.87 -9.25
C ASP A 242 4.01 28.17 -10.46
N GLY A 243 4.50 27.82 -11.65
CA GLY A 243 3.76 28.01 -12.91
C GLY A 243 2.50 27.14 -12.97
N ASP A 244 2.64 25.88 -12.61
CA ASP A 244 1.55 24.92 -12.62
C ASP A 244 0.49 25.25 -11.56
N LEU A 245 0.95 25.58 -10.32
CA LEU A 245 0.05 26.01 -9.25
C LEU A 245 -0.74 27.26 -9.59
N ARG A 246 -0.15 28.23 -10.31
CA ARG A 246 -0.84 29.43 -10.80
C ARG A 246 -1.79 29.13 -11.97
N THR A 247 -1.68 27.98 -12.60
CA THR A 247 -2.63 27.52 -13.62
C THR A 247 -3.85 26.88 -12.95
N ILE A 248 -3.65 26.14 -11.86
CA ILE A 248 -4.71 25.45 -11.11
C ILE A 248 -5.48 26.42 -10.20
N PHE A 249 -4.78 27.36 -9.58
CA PHE A 249 -5.32 28.33 -8.63
C PHE A 249 -5.16 29.78 -9.14
N VAL A 250 -5.90 30.71 -8.54
CA VAL A 250 -5.80 32.13 -8.85
C VAL A 250 -5.12 32.90 -7.72
N THR A 251 -4.64 34.11 -7.98
CA THR A 251 -4.06 34.97 -6.94
C THR A 251 -5.14 35.57 -6.03
N ALA A 252 -4.77 35.96 -4.81
CA ALA A 252 -5.65 36.63 -3.87
C ALA A 252 -6.23 37.96 -4.43
N LEU A 253 -5.53 38.61 -5.36
CA LEU A 253 -6.02 39.80 -6.06
C LEU A 253 -7.19 39.51 -6.99
N GLN A 254 -7.20 38.33 -7.64
CA GLN A 254 -8.27 37.93 -8.59
C GLN A 254 -9.52 37.43 -7.85
N ALA A 255 -9.35 36.80 -6.68
CA ALA A 255 -10.47 36.25 -5.92
C ALA A 255 -10.29 36.47 -4.39
N PRO A 256 -10.36 37.71 -3.88
CA PRO A 256 -9.98 38.03 -2.49
C PRO A 256 -10.90 37.38 -1.45
N ALA A 257 -12.14 37.07 -1.79
CA ALA A 257 -13.13 36.44 -0.89
C ALA A 257 -13.21 34.92 -1.04
N ALA A 258 -12.43 34.33 -1.96
CA ALA A 258 -12.44 32.88 -2.17
C ALA A 258 -11.63 32.15 -1.08
N GLU A 259 -11.94 30.85 -0.89
CA GLU A 259 -11.22 29.97 -0.01
C GLU A 259 -9.71 29.95 -0.34
N SER A 260 -8.84 29.88 0.67
CA SER A 260 -7.40 29.73 0.41
C SER A 260 -7.11 28.39 -0.26
N ALA A 261 -6.16 28.37 -1.21
CA ALA A 261 -5.75 27.13 -1.85
C ALA A 261 -5.19 26.12 -0.83
N ARG A 262 -4.56 26.59 0.25
CA ARG A 262 -4.10 25.75 1.36
C ARG A 262 -5.25 25.05 2.07
N ASP A 263 -6.31 25.80 2.45
CA ASP A 263 -7.46 25.22 3.15
C ASP A 263 -8.18 24.22 2.26
N PHE A 264 -8.32 24.54 0.97
CA PHE A 264 -8.85 23.63 -0.04
C PHE A 264 -8.04 22.32 -0.11
N ILE A 265 -6.71 22.38 -0.25
CA ILE A 265 -5.84 21.19 -0.28
C ILE A 265 -5.96 20.42 1.04
N SER A 266 -5.93 21.10 2.19
CA SER A 266 -6.00 20.48 3.50
C SER A 266 -7.32 19.72 3.71
N ARG A 267 -8.44 20.28 3.26
CA ARG A 267 -9.77 19.68 3.33
C ARG A 267 -9.91 18.44 2.43
N HIS A 268 -9.23 18.40 1.28
CA HIS A 268 -9.25 17.30 0.34
C HIS A 268 -8.03 16.38 0.42
N LYS A 269 -7.12 16.62 1.37
CA LYS A 269 -5.82 15.96 1.46
C LYS A 269 -5.93 14.44 1.37
N ARG A 270 -6.81 13.84 2.18
CA ARG A 270 -7.02 12.39 2.19
C ARG A 270 -7.41 11.85 0.80
N GLU A 271 -8.36 12.50 0.13
CA GLU A 271 -8.80 12.08 -1.19
C GLU A 271 -7.68 12.21 -2.22
N ILE A 272 -6.96 13.34 -2.22
CA ILE A 272 -5.84 13.59 -3.13
C ILE A 272 -4.75 12.54 -2.94
N VAL A 273 -4.31 12.31 -1.69
CA VAL A 273 -3.28 11.29 -1.38
C VAL A 273 -3.72 9.92 -1.84
N THR A 274 -4.93 9.49 -1.47
CA THR A 274 -5.46 8.18 -1.86
C THR A 274 -5.50 8.00 -3.38
N ARG A 275 -5.97 9.02 -4.13
CA ARG A 275 -6.07 8.92 -5.59
C ARG A 275 -4.71 8.90 -6.27
N ILE A 276 -3.79 9.74 -5.82
CA ILE A 276 -2.43 9.76 -6.38
C ILE A 276 -1.71 8.45 -6.08
N SER A 277 -1.73 7.97 -4.84
CA SER A 277 -1.14 6.68 -4.46
C SER A 277 -1.74 5.53 -5.25
N TYR A 278 -3.08 5.55 -5.43
CA TYR A 278 -3.79 4.55 -6.21
C TYR A 278 -3.26 4.44 -7.65
N TRP A 279 -3.12 5.55 -8.35
CA TRP A 279 -2.73 5.54 -9.76
C TRP A 279 -1.24 5.43 -10.00
N THR A 280 -0.42 5.85 -9.04
CA THR A 280 1.04 5.80 -9.15
C THR A 280 1.63 4.52 -8.55
N GLY A 281 0.94 3.92 -7.57
CA GLY A 281 1.49 2.86 -6.72
C GLY A 281 2.62 3.35 -5.81
N GLU A 282 2.70 4.67 -5.59
CA GLU A 282 3.67 5.26 -4.66
C GLU A 282 3.13 5.20 -3.23
N ASN A 283 4.04 5.11 -2.25
CA ASN A 283 3.68 5.05 -0.85
C ASN A 283 2.84 6.28 -0.44
N ALA A 284 1.76 6.04 0.30
CA ALA A 284 0.87 7.11 0.75
C ALA A 284 1.59 8.16 1.61
N SER A 285 2.57 7.77 2.44
CA SER A 285 3.38 8.70 3.24
C SER A 285 4.20 9.65 2.35
N VAL A 286 4.79 9.15 1.28
CA VAL A 286 5.54 9.93 0.28
C VAL A 286 4.60 10.90 -0.44
N VAL A 287 3.47 10.39 -0.93
CA VAL A 287 2.46 11.25 -1.60
C VAL A 287 1.92 12.31 -0.66
N ARG A 288 1.68 11.98 0.61
CA ARG A 288 1.23 12.92 1.64
C ARG A 288 2.22 14.08 1.80
N GLN A 289 3.51 13.78 1.93
CA GLN A 289 4.55 14.82 2.05
C GLN A 289 4.57 15.74 0.83
N PHE A 290 4.40 15.18 -0.37
CA PHE A 290 4.28 15.98 -1.57
C PHE A 290 3.05 16.90 -1.52
N VAL A 291 1.90 16.41 -1.10
CA VAL A 291 0.67 17.21 -0.96
C VAL A 291 0.83 18.29 0.11
N ASP A 292 1.50 17.99 1.22
CA ASP A 292 1.83 18.96 2.28
C ASP A 292 2.74 20.06 1.76
N PHE A 293 3.75 19.68 0.99
CA PHE A 293 4.62 20.63 0.31
C PHE A 293 3.82 21.55 -0.63
N LEU A 294 2.90 21.00 -1.44
CA LEU A 294 2.05 21.81 -2.31
C LEU A 294 1.16 22.76 -1.50
N ALA A 295 0.59 22.30 -0.38
CA ALA A 295 -0.25 23.11 0.51
C ALA A 295 0.53 24.30 1.10
N GLN A 296 1.78 24.06 1.51
CA GLN A 296 2.67 25.13 1.97
C GLN A 296 3.02 26.09 0.82
N ARG A 297 3.31 25.56 -0.36
CA ARG A 297 3.73 26.38 -1.50
C ARG A 297 2.62 27.31 -2.01
N VAL A 298 1.37 26.84 -2.10
CA VAL A 298 0.23 27.68 -2.48
C VAL A 298 -0.07 28.78 -1.45
N GLU A 299 0.24 28.54 -0.16
CA GLU A 299 0.15 29.57 0.89
C GLU A 299 1.19 30.65 0.68
N GLU A 300 2.47 30.28 0.47
CA GLU A 300 3.55 31.23 0.18
C GLU A 300 3.27 32.08 -1.07
N LEU A 301 2.56 31.51 -2.06
CA LEU A 301 2.17 32.20 -3.29
C LEU A 301 0.84 32.98 -3.16
N GLU A 302 0.20 32.96 -1.97
CA GLU A 302 -1.08 33.60 -1.68
C GLU A 302 -2.21 33.22 -2.66
N LEU A 303 -2.24 31.92 -3.04
CA LEU A 303 -3.21 31.41 -4.01
C LEU A 303 -4.58 31.10 -3.39
N ARG A 304 -5.61 31.18 -4.22
CA ARG A 304 -7.02 31.00 -3.87
C ARG A 304 -7.71 30.07 -4.85
N LEU A 305 -8.83 29.47 -4.41
CA LEU A 305 -9.72 28.70 -5.28
C LEU A 305 -10.37 29.65 -6.29
N GLY A 306 -10.07 29.48 -7.58
CA GLY A 306 -10.54 30.39 -8.65
C GLY A 306 -11.69 29.86 -9.48
N GLY A 307 -12.04 28.59 -9.34
CA GLY A 307 -13.02 27.92 -10.17
C GLY A 307 -13.96 27.00 -9.38
N LEU A 308 -14.58 26.06 -10.09
CA LEU A 308 -15.39 25.02 -9.47
C LEU A 308 -14.48 24.07 -8.68
N GLU A 309 -14.84 23.82 -7.43
CA GLU A 309 -14.13 22.90 -6.52
C GLU A 309 -13.78 21.56 -7.19
N ALA A 310 -14.77 20.91 -7.80
CA ALA A 310 -14.57 19.62 -8.46
C ALA A 310 -13.55 19.69 -9.63
N SER A 311 -13.55 20.76 -10.41
CA SER A 311 -12.58 20.93 -11.50
C SER A 311 -11.17 21.14 -10.96
N THR A 312 -11.01 21.98 -9.95
CA THR A 312 -9.72 22.24 -9.30
C THR A 312 -9.17 20.97 -8.64
N LEU A 313 -10.02 20.17 -8.00
CA LEU A 313 -9.61 18.89 -7.40
C LEU A 313 -9.12 17.91 -8.47
N ILE A 314 -9.80 17.83 -9.61
CA ILE A 314 -9.39 16.98 -10.74
C ILE A 314 -8.03 17.44 -11.28
N GLU A 315 -7.85 18.74 -11.53
CA GLU A 315 -6.60 19.29 -12.06
C GLU A 315 -5.43 19.07 -11.09
N LEU A 316 -5.63 19.35 -9.80
CA LEU A 316 -4.60 19.15 -8.78
C LEU A 316 -4.22 17.67 -8.66
N THR A 317 -5.21 16.76 -8.67
CA THR A 317 -4.97 15.32 -8.59
C THR A 317 -4.25 14.81 -9.85
N ALA A 318 -4.64 15.27 -11.03
CA ALA A 318 -3.98 14.92 -12.29
C ALA A 318 -2.53 15.41 -12.31
N PHE A 319 -2.30 16.66 -11.92
CA PHE A 319 -0.97 17.24 -11.77
C PHE A 319 -0.11 16.44 -10.79
N GLY A 320 -0.63 16.21 -9.59
CA GLY A 320 0.09 15.42 -8.57
C GLY A 320 0.39 14.00 -9.04
N THR A 321 -0.54 13.35 -9.76
CA THR A 321 -0.30 12.02 -10.34
C THR A 321 0.84 12.05 -11.36
N ALA A 322 0.88 13.05 -12.24
CA ALA A 322 1.95 13.18 -13.24
C ALA A 322 3.32 13.39 -12.58
N VAL A 323 3.40 14.26 -11.55
CA VAL A 323 4.63 14.50 -10.80
C VAL A 323 5.10 13.25 -10.08
N MET A 324 4.21 12.56 -9.35
CA MET A 324 4.56 11.36 -8.59
C MET A 324 4.91 10.17 -9.48
N MET A 325 4.27 10.04 -10.65
CA MET A 325 4.70 9.05 -11.66
C MET A 325 6.12 9.33 -12.15
N ASN A 326 6.46 10.59 -12.38
CA ASN A 326 7.82 10.98 -12.77
C ASN A 326 8.82 10.71 -11.64
N TYR A 327 8.49 11.11 -10.41
CA TYR A 327 9.29 10.82 -9.22
C TYR A 327 9.59 9.32 -9.07
N ARG A 328 8.60 8.47 -9.24
CA ARG A 328 8.77 7.02 -9.18
C ARG A 328 9.77 6.48 -10.20
N HIS A 329 9.89 7.13 -11.36
CA HIS A 329 10.84 6.73 -12.40
C HIS A 329 12.24 7.31 -12.22
N THR A 330 12.34 8.55 -11.73
CA THR A 330 13.60 9.30 -11.67
C THR A 330 14.24 9.35 -10.27
N ASN A 331 13.43 9.09 -9.23
CA ASN A 331 13.80 9.28 -7.81
C ASN A 331 14.17 10.73 -7.46
N ALA A 332 13.78 11.69 -8.27
CA ALA A 332 14.05 13.10 -8.05
C ALA A 332 12.87 13.95 -8.53
N ILE A 333 12.60 15.00 -7.78
CA ILE A 333 11.80 16.13 -8.22
C ILE A 333 12.80 17.29 -8.40
N ASP A 334 13.49 17.28 -9.52
CA ASP A 334 14.40 18.35 -9.92
C ASP A 334 14.13 18.72 -11.36
N GLY A 335 14.22 20.03 -11.65
CA GLY A 335 14.06 20.59 -13.00
C GLY A 335 15.31 20.41 -13.86
N THR A 336 16.22 19.52 -13.49
CA THR A 336 17.40 19.25 -14.31
C THR A 336 17.04 18.20 -15.35
N ASP A 337 17.03 18.65 -16.60
CA ASP A 337 17.05 17.80 -17.78
C ASP A 337 18.21 16.80 -17.63
N SER A 338 17.90 15.52 -17.40
CA SER A 338 18.90 14.46 -17.46
C SER A 338 19.29 14.20 -18.92
N GLY A 339 19.79 15.23 -19.55
CA GLY A 339 20.46 15.13 -20.82
C GLY A 339 21.90 14.70 -20.57
N GLU A 340 22.09 13.41 -20.37
CA GLU A 340 23.35 12.69 -20.61
C GLU A 340 23.11 11.23 -20.23
N ASP A 341 22.75 10.41 -21.26
CA ASP A 341 23.58 9.30 -21.66
C ASP A 341 22.91 8.58 -22.84
N SER A 342 23.60 8.78 -23.96
CA SER A 342 23.45 8.05 -25.21
C SER A 342 24.03 6.64 -25.09
#